data_ba6e0e3ef70e2c4531fa4fb0f0f29376
#
_entry.id   ba6e0e3ef70e2c4531fa4fb0f0f29376
#
_cell.length_a   1.000
_cell.length_b   1.000
_cell.length_c   1.000
_cell.angle_alpha   90.00
_cell.angle_beta   90.00
_cell.angle_gamma   90.00
#
_symmetry.space_group_name_H-M   'P 1'
#
loop_
_entity.id
_entity.type
_entity.pdbx_description
1 polymer ?
#
loop_
_entity_poly.entity_id
_entity_poly.type
_entity_poly.pdbx_seq_one_letter_code
_entity_poly.pdbx_strand_id
1 'polypeptide(L)'
;IVSSDSDFTRLVSRLRESGKMVIGMGENKTPEPFRKACDKFTILENLLQEQNPGTTDEDLAHEGMSREKIEDEIIKIVLENQDSNKATGLGEVGSRLVSLYPDFDVRSYGYNMLSKFLEQFSRIQLVKHGHIINVALRENAGQKEVIDAYVLNLVRSAGKDGMELSMIGNKVYEKTRILRSVTTVMHSS
;
A
#
# COMPACT_ATOMS: atom_id res chain seq x y z
N ILE A 1 -9.92 21.70 13.57
CA ILE A 1 -10.83 22.60 12.82
C ILE A 1 -11.95 21.72 12.28
N VAL A 2 -13.20 22.12 12.53
CA VAL A 2 -14.39 21.44 11.99
C VAL A 2 -15.04 22.38 10.98
N SER A 3 -14.92 22.07 9.70
CA SER A 3 -15.50 22.86 8.62
C SER A 3 -15.44 22.11 7.30
N SER A 4 -16.37 22.39 6.41
CA SER A 4 -16.35 21.95 5.00
C SER A 4 -16.04 23.09 4.03
N ASP A 5 -15.61 24.26 4.55
CA ASP A 5 -15.35 25.46 3.78
C ASP A 5 -13.86 25.60 3.44
N SER A 6 -13.56 25.78 2.16
CA SER A 6 -12.19 25.96 1.65
C SER A 6 -11.51 27.26 2.11
N ASP A 7 -12.27 28.26 2.57
CA ASP A 7 -11.73 29.54 3.03
C ASP A 7 -10.80 29.36 4.23
N PHE A 8 -11.00 28.31 5.01
CA PHE A 8 -10.11 27.96 6.13
C PHE A 8 -8.75 27.36 5.71
N THR A 9 -8.53 27.06 4.43
CA THR A 9 -7.25 26.49 3.95
C THR A 9 -6.06 27.36 4.33
N ARG A 10 -6.19 28.69 4.22
CA ARG A 10 -5.12 29.63 4.61
C ARG A 10 -4.82 29.59 6.12
N LEU A 11 -5.86 29.46 6.94
CA LEU A 11 -5.70 29.33 8.39
C LEU A 11 -4.95 28.05 8.73
N VAL A 12 -5.32 26.93 8.12
CA VAL A 12 -4.65 25.63 8.30
C VAL A 12 -3.17 25.73 7.94
N SER A 13 -2.84 26.30 6.78
CA SER A 13 -1.46 26.49 6.34
C SER A 13 -0.65 27.31 7.34
N ARG A 14 -1.22 28.43 7.84
CA ARG A 14 -0.58 29.28 8.85
C ARG A 14 -0.32 28.57 10.16
N LEU A 15 -1.25 27.74 10.62
CA LEU A 15 -1.08 26.95 11.85
C LEU A 15 0.03 25.92 11.68
N ARG A 16 0.11 25.26 10.53
CA ARG A 16 1.20 24.31 10.23
C ARG A 16 2.56 24.99 10.11
N GLU A 17 2.64 26.14 9.44
CA GLU A 17 3.86 26.98 9.39
C GLU A 17 4.34 27.37 10.79
N SER A 18 3.40 27.54 11.74
CA SER A 18 3.71 27.81 13.15
C SER A 18 4.05 26.53 13.95
N GLY A 19 4.28 25.38 13.29
CA GLY A 19 4.62 24.11 13.91
C GLY A 19 3.46 23.44 14.65
N LYS A 20 2.20 23.80 14.35
CA LYS A 20 1.01 23.18 14.97
C LYS A 20 0.55 22.01 14.12
N MET A 21 0.25 20.88 14.77
CA MET A 21 -0.48 19.79 14.15
C MET A 21 -1.94 20.20 13.95
N VAL A 22 -2.45 20.12 12.73
CA VAL A 22 -3.82 20.50 12.40
C VAL A 22 -4.64 19.28 12.01
N ILE A 23 -5.64 18.98 12.84
CA ILE A 23 -6.64 17.96 12.55
C ILE A 23 -7.90 18.68 12.03
N GLY A 24 -8.29 18.35 10.79
CA GLY A 24 -9.52 18.80 10.17
C GLY A 24 -10.63 17.77 10.31
N MET A 25 -11.85 18.22 10.38
CA MET A 25 -13.06 17.41 10.29
C MET A 25 -14.08 18.13 9.41
N GLY A 26 -14.73 17.41 8.54
CA GLY A 26 -15.75 17.98 7.66
C GLY A 26 -16.52 16.91 6.91
N GLU A 27 -17.46 17.34 6.10
CA GLU A 27 -18.27 16.47 5.27
C GLU A 27 -17.47 15.90 4.09
N ASN A 28 -17.96 14.82 3.47
CA ASN A 28 -17.32 14.20 2.30
C ASN A 28 -17.13 15.18 1.14
N LYS A 29 -18.06 16.13 0.97
CA LYS A 29 -17.98 17.19 -0.05
C LYS A 29 -16.92 18.27 0.20
N THR A 30 -16.18 18.20 1.32
CA THR A 30 -15.13 19.18 1.65
C THR A 30 -14.07 19.21 0.56
N PRO A 31 -13.71 20.38 0.02
CA PRO A 31 -12.76 20.50 -1.07
C PRO A 31 -11.38 19.89 -0.75
N GLU A 32 -10.82 19.20 -1.72
CA GLU A 32 -9.54 18.49 -1.59
C GLU A 32 -8.38 19.41 -1.11
N PRO A 33 -8.25 20.69 -1.57
CA PRO A 33 -7.20 21.57 -1.08
C PRO A 33 -7.24 21.78 0.42
N PHE A 34 -8.44 21.89 1.03
CA PHE A 34 -8.57 22.02 2.48
C PHE A 34 -8.23 20.73 3.20
N ARG A 35 -8.69 19.57 2.70
CA ARG A 35 -8.35 18.25 3.25
C ARG A 35 -6.84 18.02 3.25
N LYS A 36 -6.17 18.29 2.12
CA LYS A 36 -4.70 18.14 1.96
C LYS A 36 -3.88 19.15 2.77
N ALA A 37 -4.45 20.30 3.10
CA ALA A 37 -3.77 21.26 3.95
C ALA A 37 -3.65 20.79 5.41
N CYS A 38 -4.52 19.90 5.89
CA CYS A 38 -4.48 19.33 7.23
C CYS A 38 -3.39 18.25 7.35
N ASP A 39 -2.89 18.01 8.56
CA ASP A 39 -2.03 16.86 8.85
C ASP A 39 -2.84 15.56 8.92
N LYS A 40 -4.09 15.67 9.35
CA LYS A 40 -5.11 14.61 9.31
C LYS A 40 -6.46 15.22 9.04
N PHE A 41 -7.26 14.55 8.20
CA PHE A 41 -8.64 14.95 7.96
C PHE A 41 -9.59 13.77 8.23
N THR A 42 -10.68 14.02 8.95
CA THR A 42 -11.69 13.02 9.27
C THR A 42 -13.01 13.42 8.59
N ILE A 43 -13.53 12.50 7.78
CA ILE A 43 -14.83 12.65 7.13
C ILE A 43 -15.91 12.28 8.15
N LEU A 44 -16.85 13.20 8.40
CA LEU A 44 -17.85 13.03 9.45
C LEU A 44 -18.80 11.87 9.18
N GLU A 45 -19.15 11.65 7.93
CA GLU A 45 -20.02 10.55 7.49
C GLU A 45 -19.45 9.18 7.88
N ASN A 46 -18.11 9.02 7.87
CA ASN A 46 -17.46 7.78 8.26
C ASN A 46 -17.65 7.45 9.76
N LEU A 47 -17.86 8.47 10.59
CA LEU A 47 -18.14 8.27 12.03
C LEU A 47 -19.57 7.76 12.27
N LEU A 48 -20.50 8.07 11.37
CA LEU A 48 -21.90 7.64 11.49
C LEU A 48 -22.08 6.20 10.98
N GLN A 49 -21.20 5.70 10.12
CA GLN A 49 -21.27 4.33 9.57
C GLN A 49 -20.90 3.25 10.59
N GLU A 50 -20.24 3.58 11.70
CA GLU A 50 -19.97 2.63 12.77
C GLU A 50 -21.26 2.01 13.39
N GLN A 51 -22.42 2.59 13.12
CA GLN A 51 -23.72 2.13 13.64
C GLN A 51 -24.54 1.25 12.68
N ASN A 52 -24.11 1.10 11.40
CA ASN A 52 -24.82 0.28 10.40
C ASN A 52 -23.86 -0.50 9.48
N PRO A 53 -23.57 -1.78 9.80
CA PRO A 53 -22.68 -2.61 8.97
C PRO A 53 -23.38 -3.23 7.73
N GLY A 54 -24.17 -2.48 6.99
CA GLY A 54 -25.02 -3.02 5.93
C GLY A 54 -25.10 -2.25 4.60
N THR A 55 -24.23 -1.28 4.36
CA THR A 55 -24.19 -0.57 3.07
C THR A 55 -23.32 -1.31 2.05
N THR A 56 -23.93 -1.65 0.92
CA THR A 56 -23.31 -2.36 -0.21
C THR A 56 -22.30 -1.49 -0.96
N ASP A 57 -21.32 -2.16 -1.58
CA ASP A 57 -20.16 -1.58 -2.31
C ASP A 57 -20.53 -0.54 -3.40
N GLU A 58 -21.77 -0.43 -3.83
CA GLU A 58 -22.22 0.46 -4.91
C GLU A 58 -22.51 1.90 -4.45
N ASP A 59 -22.79 2.11 -3.16
CA ASP A 59 -23.10 3.46 -2.61
C ASP A 59 -21.83 4.22 -2.16
N LEU A 60 -20.65 3.59 -2.19
CA LEU A 60 -19.37 4.13 -1.74
C LEU A 60 -18.50 4.65 -2.91
N ALA A 61 -19.11 5.13 -3.99
CA ALA A 61 -18.40 5.91 -5.01
C ALA A 61 -17.94 7.25 -4.39
N HIS A 62 -17.11 7.16 -3.35
CA HIS A 62 -16.40 8.31 -2.83
C HIS A 62 -15.40 8.76 -3.89
N GLU A 63 -15.32 10.06 -4.15
CA GLU A 63 -14.20 10.73 -4.82
C GLU A 63 -12.87 10.55 -4.04
N GLY A 64 -12.79 9.50 -3.21
CA GLY A 64 -11.60 9.03 -2.54
C GLY A 64 -10.66 8.34 -3.51
N MET A 65 -9.44 8.14 -3.09
CA MET A 65 -8.44 7.42 -3.85
C MET A 65 -8.91 6.00 -4.18
N SER A 66 -8.78 5.57 -5.44
CA SER A 66 -9.19 4.22 -5.82
C SER A 66 -8.35 3.16 -5.08
N ARG A 67 -8.94 1.98 -4.86
CA ARG A 67 -8.27 0.86 -4.18
C ARG A 67 -6.96 0.48 -4.89
N GLU A 68 -6.94 0.55 -6.23
CA GLU A 68 -5.76 0.26 -7.04
C GLU A 68 -4.61 1.23 -6.77
N LYS A 69 -4.92 2.53 -6.65
CA LYS A 69 -3.91 3.55 -6.32
C LYS A 69 -3.33 3.33 -4.93
N ILE A 70 -4.17 2.94 -3.96
CA ILE A 70 -3.70 2.61 -2.60
C ILE A 70 -2.78 1.39 -2.65
N GLU A 71 -3.17 0.34 -3.37
CA GLU A 71 -2.34 -0.86 -3.53
C GLU A 71 -0.99 -0.52 -4.14
N ASP A 72 -0.96 0.28 -5.21
CA ASP A 72 0.28 0.70 -5.87
C ASP A 72 1.19 1.53 -4.95
N GLU A 73 0.63 2.44 -4.14
CA GLU A 73 1.42 3.19 -3.15
C GLU A 73 1.99 2.27 -2.06
N ILE A 74 1.21 1.29 -1.58
CA ILE A 74 1.72 0.31 -0.61
C ILE A 74 2.85 -0.52 -1.22
N ILE A 75 2.71 -0.94 -2.48
CA ILE A 75 3.75 -1.68 -3.19
C ILE A 75 5.05 -0.85 -3.27
N LYS A 76 4.97 0.44 -3.59
CA LYS A 76 6.13 1.33 -3.60
C LYS A 76 6.81 1.40 -2.23
N ILE A 77 6.02 1.58 -1.15
CA ILE A 77 6.54 1.61 0.21
C ILE A 77 7.28 0.30 0.56
N VAL A 78 6.72 -0.84 0.18
CA VAL A 78 7.33 -2.15 0.43
C VAL A 78 8.62 -2.31 -0.37
N LEU A 79 8.65 -1.92 -1.65
CA LEU A 79 9.83 -2.00 -2.51
C LEU A 79 10.96 -1.09 -1.99
N GLU A 80 10.66 0.17 -1.62
CA GLU A 80 11.66 1.10 -1.04
C GLU A 80 12.32 0.51 0.23
N ASN A 81 11.53 -0.13 1.08
CA ASN A 81 12.05 -0.77 2.28
C ASN A 81 12.86 -2.04 1.96
N GLN A 82 12.45 -2.82 0.96
CA GLN A 82 13.18 -4.01 0.51
C GLN A 82 14.56 -3.62 -0.06
N ASP A 83 14.65 -2.55 -0.84
CA ASP A 83 15.92 -2.03 -1.37
C ASP A 83 16.88 -1.63 -0.23
N SER A 84 16.33 -1.19 0.90
CA SER A 84 17.06 -0.87 2.13
C SER A 84 17.24 -2.06 3.08
N ASN A 85 16.88 -3.28 2.65
CA ASN A 85 16.89 -4.51 3.45
C ASN A 85 16.11 -4.39 4.77
N LYS A 86 15.02 -3.62 4.76
CA LYS A 86 14.15 -3.33 5.91
C LYS A 86 12.78 -3.98 5.73
N ALA A 87 12.29 -4.65 6.77
CA ALA A 87 10.91 -5.15 6.79
C ALA A 87 9.91 -3.98 6.93
N THR A 88 8.84 -4.00 6.14
CA THR A 88 7.80 -2.98 6.18
C THR A 88 6.74 -3.34 7.21
N GLY A 89 6.67 -2.58 8.31
CA GLY A 89 5.65 -2.77 9.35
C GLY A 89 4.29 -2.21 8.92
N LEU A 90 3.20 -2.85 9.38
CA LEU A 90 1.83 -2.40 9.12
C LEU A 90 1.59 -0.95 9.59
N GLY A 91 2.14 -0.58 10.76
CA GLY A 91 2.04 0.78 11.30
C GLY A 91 2.76 1.82 10.42
N GLU A 92 3.90 1.45 9.83
CA GLU A 92 4.64 2.33 8.91
C GLU A 92 3.81 2.58 7.64
N VAL A 93 3.19 1.54 7.07
CA VAL A 93 2.29 1.68 5.92
C VAL A 93 1.14 2.62 6.25
N GLY A 94 0.48 2.44 7.41
CA GLY A 94 -0.60 3.33 7.84
C GLY A 94 -0.15 4.78 7.99
N SER A 95 0.98 5.01 8.63
CA SER A 95 1.53 6.37 8.83
C SER A 95 1.89 7.04 7.50
N ARG A 96 2.49 6.31 6.56
CA ARG A 96 2.83 6.84 5.24
C ARG A 96 1.58 7.14 4.40
N LEU A 97 0.55 6.27 4.44
CA LEU A 97 -0.71 6.51 3.74
C LEU A 97 -1.40 7.77 4.27
N VAL A 98 -1.49 7.96 5.58
CA VAL A 98 -2.08 9.18 6.16
C VAL A 98 -1.24 10.42 5.85
N SER A 99 0.09 10.30 5.77
CA SER A 99 0.97 11.41 5.39
C SER A 99 0.79 11.84 3.94
N LEU A 100 0.60 10.88 3.02
CA LEU A 100 0.37 11.14 1.60
C LEU A 100 -1.07 11.60 1.35
N TYR A 101 -2.01 11.04 2.09
CA TYR A 101 -3.45 11.23 1.95
C TYR A 101 -4.05 11.50 3.33
N PRO A 102 -4.12 12.76 3.76
CA PRO A 102 -4.59 13.13 5.11
C PRO A 102 -6.02 12.68 5.43
N ASP A 103 -6.83 12.46 4.39
CA ASP A 103 -8.21 11.97 4.46
C ASP A 103 -8.33 10.44 4.33
N PHE A 104 -7.20 9.73 4.24
CA PHE A 104 -7.22 8.26 4.19
C PHE A 104 -7.76 7.68 5.50
N ASP A 105 -8.88 6.96 5.38
CA ASP A 105 -9.49 6.21 6.48
C ASP A 105 -10.03 4.89 5.95
N VAL A 106 -9.62 3.78 6.54
CA VAL A 106 -10.06 2.44 6.11
C VAL A 106 -11.56 2.23 6.26
N ARG A 107 -12.22 3.03 7.10
CA ARG A 107 -13.67 3.00 7.29
C ARG A 107 -14.42 3.48 6.04
N SER A 108 -13.84 4.40 5.28
CA SER A 108 -14.36 4.83 3.97
C SER A 108 -14.43 3.69 2.95
N TYR A 109 -13.72 2.59 3.21
CA TYR A 109 -13.68 1.39 2.37
C TYR A 109 -14.41 0.20 3.01
N GLY A 110 -15.16 0.44 4.11
CA GLY A 110 -15.94 -0.58 4.81
C GLY A 110 -15.15 -1.45 5.80
N TYR A 111 -13.96 -1.01 6.22
CA TYR A 111 -13.10 -1.79 7.12
C TYR A 111 -12.82 -1.06 8.43
N ASN A 112 -12.81 -1.79 9.55
CA ASN A 112 -12.48 -1.24 10.87
C ASN A 112 -10.98 -1.29 11.20
N MET A 113 -10.21 -2.07 10.45
CA MET A 113 -8.77 -2.26 10.67
C MET A 113 -8.00 -2.25 9.36
N LEU A 114 -6.83 -1.59 9.36
CA LEU A 114 -5.93 -1.54 8.21
C LEU A 114 -5.50 -2.95 7.76
N SER A 115 -5.25 -3.86 8.71
CA SER A 115 -4.88 -5.23 8.38
C SER A 115 -5.97 -5.94 7.55
N LYS A 116 -7.24 -5.75 7.91
CA LYS A 116 -8.36 -6.34 7.19
C LYS A 116 -8.54 -5.73 5.80
N PHE A 117 -8.32 -4.42 5.69
CA PHE A 117 -8.33 -3.75 4.40
C PHE A 117 -7.21 -4.26 3.49
N LEU A 118 -6.00 -4.45 4.02
CA LEU A 118 -4.86 -4.94 3.23
C LEU A 118 -4.99 -6.41 2.80
N GLU A 119 -5.73 -7.24 3.54
CA GLU A 119 -6.00 -8.64 3.18
C GLU A 119 -6.80 -8.77 1.86
N GLN A 120 -7.49 -7.71 1.41
CA GLN A 120 -8.26 -7.69 0.16
C GLN A 120 -7.37 -7.59 -1.08
N PHE A 121 -6.17 -7.07 -0.95
CA PHE A 121 -5.30 -6.85 -2.08
C PHE A 121 -4.61 -8.14 -2.52
N SER A 122 -4.68 -8.42 -3.83
CA SER A 122 -4.14 -9.68 -4.39
C SER A 122 -2.62 -9.73 -4.40
N ARG A 123 -1.96 -8.56 -4.54
CA ARG A 123 -0.50 -8.43 -4.64
C ARG A 123 0.20 -8.26 -3.29
N ILE A 124 -0.56 -8.15 -2.20
CA ILE A 124 -0.07 -7.89 -0.84
C ILE A 124 -0.34 -9.10 0.05
N GLN A 125 0.58 -9.38 0.94
CA GLN A 125 0.40 -10.37 2.01
C GLN A 125 0.83 -9.80 3.36
N LEU A 126 0.14 -10.21 4.42
CA LEU A 126 0.50 -9.90 5.78
C LEU A 126 1.27 -11.07 6.40
N VAL A 127 2.48 -10.80 6.88
CA VAL A 127 3.34 -11.78 7.53
C VAL A 127 3.42 -11.45 9.02
N LYS A 128 2.95 -12.35 9.86
CA LYS A 128 2.95 -12.18 11.32
C LYS A 128 4.22 -12.79 11.92
N HIS A 129 4.95 -11.97 12.66
CA HIS A 129 6.08 -12.40 13.48
C HIS A 129 5.80 -12.04 14.96
N GLY A 130 5.22 -12.96 15.72
CA GLY A 130 4.76 -12.69 17.08
C GLY A 130 3.67 -11.60 17.09
N HIS A 131 3.95 -10.47 17.75
CA HIS A 131 3.03 -9.33 17.83
C HIS A 131 3.20 -8.30 16.69
N ILE A 132 4.21 -8.49 15.83
CA ILE A 132 4.49 -7.57 14.73
C ILE A 132 3.84 -8.13 13.46
N ILE A 133 3.13 -7.26 12.75
CA ILE A 133 2.56 -7.57 11.43
C ILE A 133 3.37 -6.78 10.41
N ASN A 134 4.02 -7.51 9.50
CA ASN A 134 4.73 -6.95 8.37
C ASN A 134 3.89 -7.07 7.10
N VAL A 135 4.06 -6.12 6.21
CA VAL A 135 3.47 -6.08 4.88
C VAL A 135 4.54 -6.48 3.88
N ALA A 136 4.25 -7.49 3.07
CA ALA A 136 5.15 -7.97 2.04
C ALA A 136 4.39 -8.11 0.72
N LEU A 137 5.13 -8.16 -0.38
CA LEU A 137 4.53 -8.49 -1.67
C LEU A 137 4.24 -9.98 -1.70
N ARG A 138 3.06 -10.34 -2.20
CA ARG A 138 2.74 -11.75 -2.47
C ARG A 138 3.58 -12.18 -3.66
N GLU A 139 4.54 -13.06 -3.41
CA GLU A 139 5.25 -13.74 -4.49
C GLU A 139 4.20 -14.53 -5.28
N ASN A 140 4.13 -14.29 -6.59
CA ASN A 140 3.33 -15.15 -7.45
C ASN A 140 3.88 -16.56 -7.32
N ALA A 141 3.11 -17.47 -6.74
CA ALA A 141 3.54 -18.85 -6.49
C ALA A 141 4.10 -19.49 -7.78
N GLY A 142 3.51 -19.17 -8.94
CA GLY A 142 4.02 -19.61 -10.24
C GLY A 142 5.41 -19.04 -10.61
N GLN A 143 5.79 -17.85 -10.17
CA GLN A 143 7.14 -17.32 -10.42
C GLN A 143 8.19 -18.03 -9.56
N LYS A 144 7.86 -18.33 -8.31
CA LYS A 144 8.76 -19.06 -7.42
C LYS A 144 9.01 -20.47 -7.93
N GLU A 145 7.96 -21.21 -8.30
CA GLU A 145 8.07 -22.55 -8.88
C GLU A 145 8.92 -22.56 -10.17
N VAL A 146 8.73 -21.57 -11.03
CA VAL A 146 9.54 -21.43 -12.27
C VAL A 146 11.00 -21.13 -11.95
N ILE A 147 11.27 -20.28 -10.95
CA ILE A 147 12.64 -19.96 -10.53
C ILE A 147 13.28 -21.17 -9.86
N ASP A 148 12.58 -21.86 -8.97
CA ASP A 148 13.08 -23.06 -8.28
C ASP A 148 13.38 -24.17 -9.29
N ALA A 149 12.49 -24.42 -10.25
CA ALA A 149 12.72 -25.38 -11.33
C ALA A 149 13.92 -24.98 -12.21
N TYR A 150 14.10 -23.68 -12.47
CA TYR A 150 15.23 -23.17 -13.24
C TYR A 150 16.56 -23.35 -12.49
N VAL A 151 16.60 -23.03 -11.19
CA VAL A 151 17.78 -23.24 -10.35
C VAL A 151 18.13 -24.72 -10.25
N LEU A 152 17.15 -25.60 -10.05
CA LEU A 152 17.37 -27.05 -10.04
C LEU A 152 17.92 -27.55 -11.37
N ASN A 153 17.45 -27.05 -12.49
CA ASN A 153 17.97 -27.39 -13.81
C ASN A 153 19.41 -26.91 -14.01
N LEU A 154 19.75 -25.71 -13.56
CA LEU A 154 21.12 -25.17 -13.61
C LEU A 154 22.08 -26.02 -12.79
N VAL A 155 21.69 -26.40 -11.57
CA VAL A 155 22.52 -27.24 -10.68
C VAL A 155 22.69 -28.65 -11.27
N ARG A 156 21.63 -29.24 -11.82
CA ARG A 156 21.71 -30.54 -12.48
C ARG A 156 22.60 -30.53 -13.74
N SER A 157 22.54 -29.47 -14.53
CA SER A 157 23.35 -29.33 -15.75
C SER A 157 24.84 -29.07 -15.47
N ALA A 158 25.17 -28.58 -14.29
CA ALA A 158 26.54 -28.37 -13.85
C ALA A 158 27.29 -29.69 -13.49
N GLY A 159 26.56 -30.80 -13.34
CA GLY A 159 27.16 -32.12 -13.07
C GLY A 159 27.95 -32.18 -11.77
N LYS A 160 28.99 -33.04 -11.75
CA LYS A 160 29.83 -33.26 -10.56
C LYS A 160 30.75 -32.10 -10.20
N ASP A 161 31.05 -31.23 -11.17
CA ASP A 161 31.96 -30.09 -10.98
C ASP A 161 31.27 -28.91 -10.29
N GLY A 162 29.91 -28.95 -10.16
CA GLY A 162 29.13 -27.89 -9.55
C GLY A 162 29.08 -26.60 -10.38
N MET A 163 28.39 -25.62 -9.87
CA MET A 163 28.35 -24.26 -10.45
C MET A 163 28.61 -23.23 -9.36
N GLU A 164 29.41 -22.22 -9.66
CA GLU A 164 29.71 -21.16 -8.72
C GLU A 164 28.44 -20.38 -8.36
N LEU A 165 28.23 -20.07 -7.06
CA LEU A 165 27.04 -19.39 -6.54
C LEU A 165 26.82 -18.04 -7.22
N SER A 166 27.90 -17.33 -7.56
CA SER A 166 27.89 -16.06 -8.29
C SER A 166 27.26 -16.22 -9.68
N MET A 167 27.57 -17.29 -10.40
CA MET A 167 26.99 -17.59 -11.71
C MET A 167 25.53 -17.98 -11.63
N ILE A 168 25.14 -18.73 -10.61
CA ILE A 168 23.72 -19.05 -10.35
C ILE A 168 22.95 -17.75 -10.07
N GLY A 169 23.48 -16.91 -9.20
CA GLY A 169 22.87 -15.61 -8.85
C GLY A 169 22.63 -14.73 -10.09
N ASN A 170 23.63 -14.57 -10.95
CA ASN A 170 23.50 -13.78 -12.16
C ASN A 170 22.45 -14.34 -13.13
N LYS A 171 22.45 -15.65 -13.37
CA LYS A 171 21.47 -16.32 -14.25
C LYS A 171 20.04 -16.24 -13.71
N VAL A 172 19.86 -16.36 -12.40
CA VAL A 172 18.56 -16.21 -11.74
C VAL A 172 18.08 -14.75 -11.86
N TYR A 173 18.97 -13.77 -11.65
CA TYR A 173 18.66 -12.36 -11.78
C TYR A 173 18.19 -12.01 -13.20
N GLU A 174 18.89 -12.46 -14.23
CA GLU A 174 18.49 -12.28 -15.63
C GLU A 174 17.11 -12.91 -15.92
N LYS A 175 16.90 -14.15 -15.46
CA LYS A 175 15.63 -14.85 -15.65
C LYS A 175 14.47 -14.12 -14.96
N THR A 176 14.68 -13.62 -13.74
CA THR A 176 13.67 -12.86 -12.98
C THR A 176 13.35 -11.54 -13.66
N ARG A 177 14.36 -10.86 -14.23
CA ARG A 177 14.17 -9.61 -14.99
C ARG A 177 13.30 -9.82 -16.22
N ILE A 178 13.53 -10.90 -16.96
CA ILE A 178 12.72 -11.27 -18.13
C ILE A 178 11.29 -11.61 -17.73
N LEU A 179 11.08 -12.37 -16.66
CA LEU A 179 9.75 -12.73 -16.16
C LEU A 179 8.95 -11.48 -15.74
N ARG A 180 9.59 -10.51 -15.08
CA ARG A 180 8.96 -9.23 -14.72
C ARG A 180 8.53 -8.42 -15.95
N SER A 181 9.36 -8.35 -16.98
CA SER A 181 9.05 -7.61 -18.21
C SER A 181 7.87 -8.23 -18.98
N VAL A 182 7.77 -9.54 -19.02
CA VAL A 182 6.65 -10.27 -19.67
C VAL A 182 5.32 -10.07 -18.92
N THR A 183 5.36 -10.07 -17.58
CA THR A 183 4.14 -9.87 -16.77
C THR A 183 3.60 -8.44 -16.90
N THR A 184 4.47 -7.43 -17.06
CA THR A 184 4.06 -6.03 -17.28
C THR A 184 3.39 -5.81 -18.62
N VAL A 185 3.80 -6.54 -19.67
CA VAL A 185 3.21 -6.41 -21.03
C VAL A 185 1.84 -7.08 -21.12
N MET A 186 1.58 -8.14 -20.36
CA MET A 186 0.28 -8.83 -20.38
C MET A 186 -0.84 -8.12 -19.62
N HIS A 187 -0.54 -7.09 -18.82
CA HIS A 187 -1.54 -6.29 -18.08
C HIS A 187 -1.86 -4.94 -18.74
N SER A 188 -1.28 -4.65 -19.91
CA SER A 188 -1.51 -3.43 -20.70
C SER A 188 -2.26 -3.67 -22.02
N SER A 189 -2.98 -4.79 -22.13
CA SER A 189 -3.83 -5.11 -23.29
C SER A 189 -5.26 -5.28 -22.90
#